data_e842ae36354938aac6e9b1c3cd84dd65
#
_entry.id   e842ae36354938aac6e9b1c3cd84dd65
#
_cell.length_a   1.000
_cell.length_b   1.000
_cell.length_c   1.000
_cell.angle_alpha   90.00
_cell.angle_beta   90.00
_cell.angle_gamma   90.00
#
_symmetry.space_group_name_H-M   'P 1'
#
loop_
_entity.id
_entity.type
_entity.pdbx_description
1 polymer ?
#
loop_
_entity_poly.entity_id
_entity_poly.type
_entity_poly.pdbx_seq_one_letter_code
_entity_poly.pdbx_strand_id
1 'polypeptide(L)'
;MLVSVAGAPTAAAFASAPGAGETDPAPAPAAITLAYEAASDHLKTQNGTMGNLRTRAAGLIVLAALVTSFSTGLGLINTDSNKGNVIPVWEVAVLVVVFVLIGLFSMAVVWPSPFIFGPNPTEILRWHNFGLNEDAIRKYVTEKMIEGIGQNERLIRLRAVYFQIAIVLTIFEVAVVVVAVLPK
;
A
#
# COMPACT_ATOMS: atom_id res chain seq x y z
N MET A 1 0.56 18.82 6.39
CA MET A 1 1.58 18.23 7.23
C MET A 1 2.28 17.17 6.40
N LEU A 2 3.38 17.55 5.74
CA LEU A 2 4.19 16.67 4.90
C LEU A 2 4.91 15.69 5.82
N VAL A 3 4.46 14.44 5.85
CA VAL A 3 5.23 13.34 6.44
C VAL A 3 6.42 13.12 5.52
N SER A 4 7.58 13.58 5.96
CA SER A 4 8.86 13.20 5.38
C SER A 4 8.96 11.67 5.49
N VAL A 5 8.77 10.99 4.37
CA VAL A 5 9.14 9.59 4.24
C VAL A 5 10.66 9.60 4.30
N ALA A 6 11.21 9.29 5.50
CA ALA A 6 12.63 9.06 5.68
C ALA A 6 13.06 8.09 4.58
N GLY A 7 13.97 8.55 3.73
CA GLY A 7 14.45 7.80 2.58
C GLY A 7 14.96 6.44 3.03
N ALA A 8 14.39 5.38 2.47
CA ALA A 8 15.01 4.08 2.52
C ALA A 8 16.43 4.23 2.00
N PRO A 9 17.44 3.68 2.68
CA PRO A 9 18.80 3.70 2.16
C PRO A 9 18.76 3.04 0.78
N THR A 10 19.10 3.80 -0.23
CA THR A 10 19.19 3.34 -1.62
C THR A 10 20.19 2.19 -1.65
N ALA A 11 19.85 1.11 -2.32
CA ALA A 11 20.72 -0.07 -2.55
C ALA A 11 22.11 0.29 -3.13
N ALA A 12 22.31 1.53 -3.56
CA ALA A 12 23.57 2.08 -4.02
C ALA A 12 24.63 2.27 -2.91
N ALA A 13 24.24 2.27 -1.63
CA ALA A 13 25.20 2.44 -0.52
C ALA A 13 26.02 1.18 -0.21
N PHE A 14 25.62 0.02 -0.74
CA PHE A 14 26.34 -1.25 -0.53
C PHE A 14 27.24 -1.67 -1.73
N ALA A 15 27.23 -0.89 -2.81
CA ALA A 15 27.97 -1.24 -4.04
C ALA A 15 29.46 -0.83 -4.05
N SER A 16 29.99 -0.31 -2.95
CA SER A 16 31.39 0.15 -2.88
C SER A 16 32.19 -0.60 -1.82
N ALA A 17 32.11 -1.93 -1.80
CA ALA A 17 33.14 -2.72 -1.11
C ALA A 17 34.32 -2.94 -2.07
N PRO A 18 35.54 -2.50 -1.76
CA PRO A 18 36.71 -2.79 -2.58
C PRO A 18 37.10 -4.25 -2.39
N GLY A 19 37.20 -5.03 -3.47
CA GLY A 19 37.78 -6.36 -3.45
C GLY A 19 37.02 -7.42 -4.23
N ALA A 20 36.76 -7.23 -5.52
CA ALA A 20 36.32 -8.30 -6.39
C ALA A 20 37.54 -9.14 -6.79
N GLY A 21 37.81 -10.23 -6.08
CA GLY A 21 38.89 -11.17 -6.40
C GLY A 21 39.05 -12.33 -5.46
N GLU A 22 38.37 -12.33 -4.32
CA GLU A 22 38.50 -13.37 -3.31
C GLU A 22 37.17 -14.14 -3.24
N THR A 23 37.24 -15.46 -3.36
CA THR A 23 36.10 -16.35 -3.10
C THR A 23 35.52 -15.97 -1.75
N ASP A 24 34.36 -15.32 -1.76
CA ASP A 24 33.72 -14.78 -0.57
C ASP A 24 33.59 -15.88 0.47
N PRO A 25 34.28 -15.79 1.64
CA PRO A 25 34.20 -16.83 2.64
C PRO A 25 32.75 -16.99 3.05
N ALA A 26 32.28 -18.24 3.17
CA ALA A 26 30.90 -18.51 3.58
C ALA A 26 30.57 -17.64 4.81
N PRO A 27 29.47 -16.87 4.78
CA PRO A 27 29.16 -15.92 5.85
C PRO A 27 29.14 -16.63 7.19
N ALA A 28 29.78 -16.03 8.18
CA ALA A 28 29.82 -16.59 9.54
C ALA A 28 28.38 -16.83 10.05
N PRO A 29 28.14 -17.86 10.86
CA PRO A 29 26.79 -18.19 11.39
C PRO A 29 26.07 -17.00 12.02
N ALA A 30 26.84 -16.11 12.69
CA ALA A 30 26.31 -14.88 13.26
C ALA A 30 25.78 -13.90 12.20
N ALA A 31 26.44 -13.80 11.03
CA ALA A 31 25.99 -12.92 9.95
C ALA A 31 24.70 -13.44 9.29
N ILE A 32 24.55 -14.76 9.15
CA ILE A 32 23.32 -15.38 8.63
C ILE A 32 22.15 -15.11 9.58
N THR A 33 22.39 -15.23 10.89
CA THR A 33 21.36 -14.94 11.90
C THR A 33 20.91 -13.49 11.85
N LEU A 34 21.86 -12.56 11.81
CA LEU A 34 21.55 -11.13 11.69
C LEU A 34 20.75 -10.81 10.41
N ALA A 35 21.15 -11.39 9.28
CA ALA A 35 20.45 -11.21 8.02
C ALA A 35 19.01 -11.77 8.06
N TYR A 36 18.81 -12.93 8.69
CA TYR A 36 17.50 -13.53 8.90
C TYR A 36 16.59 -12.65 9.76
N GLU A 37 17.09 -12.15 10.88
CA GLU A 37 16.35 -11.27 11.77
C GLU A 37 15.97 -9.97 11.05
N ALA A 38 16.90 -9.33 10.36
CA ALA A 38 16.64 -8.12 9.59
C ALA A 38 15.60 -8.33 8.48
N ALA A 39 15.69 -9.44 7.74
CA ALA A 39 14.70 -9.77 6.71
C ALA A 39 13.31 -10.04 7.31
N SER A 40 13.25 -10.75 8.45
CA SER A 40 12.01 -11.02 9.17
C SER A 40 11.32 -9.73 9.64
N ASP A 41 12.08 -8.82 10.24
CA ASP A 41 11.54 -7.55 10.73
C ASP A 41 11.12 -6.63 9.57
N HIS A 42 11.83 -6.67 8.45
CA HIS A 42 11.42 -5.95 7.25
C HIS A 42 10.07 -6.47 6.69
N LEU A 43 9.89 -7.79 6.61
CA LEU A 43 8.61 -8.39 6.20
C LEU A 43 7.46 -8.02 7.15
N LYS A 44 7.69 -8.02 8.46
CA LYS A 44 6.70 -7.57 9.45
C LYS A 44 6.32 -6.10 9.24
N THR A 45 7.31 -5.24 8.99
CA THR A 45 7.10 -3.81 8.72
C THR A 45 6.30 -3.60 7.44
N GLN A 46 6.63 -4.34 6.36
CA GLN A 46 5.87 -4.29 5.11
C GLN A 46 4.41 -4.74 5.31
N ASN A 47 4.19 -5.80 6.10
CA ASN A 47 2.84 -6.27 6.42
C ASN A 47 2.04 -5.22 7.19
N GLY A 48 2.65 -4.58 8.20
CA GLY A 48 2.05 -3.48 8.93
C GLY A 48 1.70 -2.29 8.03
N THR A 49 2.60 -1.91 7.12
CA THR A 49 2.38 -0.84 6.14
C THR A 49 1.20 -1.17 5.22
N MET A 50 1.12 -2.41 4.72
CA MET A 50 0.03 -2.85 3.86
C MET A 50 -1.31 -2.84 4.61
N GLY A 51 -1.34 -3.33 5.85
CA GLY A 51 -2.53 -3.28 6.71
C GLY A 51 -3.02 -1.84 6.91
N ASN A 52 -2.11 -0.93 7.21
CA ASN A 52 -2.41 0.49 7.41
C ASN A 52 -2.96 1.15 6.13
N LEU A 53 -2.37 0.87 4.96
CA LEU A 53 -2.89 1.37 3.68
C LEU A 53 -4.33 0.89 3.42
N ARG A 54 -4.63 -0.38 3.67
CA ARG A 54 -5.97 -0.95 3.51
C ARG A 54 -6.99 -0.28 4.43
N THR A 55 -6.66 -0.10 5.69
CA THR A 55 -7.54 0.56 6.67
C THR A 55 -7.82 2.00 6.27
N ARG A 56 -6.80 2.74 5.85
CA ARG A 56 -6.96 4.13 5.40
C ARG A 56 -7.77 4.23 4.10
N ALA A 57 -7.55 3.32 3.15
CA ALA A 57 -8.32 3.30 1.90
C ALA A 57 -9.81 2.98 2.16
N ALA A 58 -10.13 2.07 3.08
CA ALA A 58 -11.49 1.83 3.51
C ALA A 58 -12.13 3.09 4.14
N GLY A 59 -11.36 3.84 4.94
CA GLY A 59 -11.80 5.12 5.52
C GLY A 59 -12.14 6.17 4.45
N LEU A 60 -11.40 6.23 3.33
CA LEU A 60 -11.71 7.15 2.22
C LEU A 60 -13.06 6.85 1.58
N ILE A 61 -13.42 5.58 1.41
CA ILE A 61 -14.73 5.18 0.87
C ILE A 61 -15.84 5.69 1.78
N VAL A 62 -15.70 5.53 3.10
CA VAL A 62 -16.67 6.02 4.08
C VAL A 62 -16.78 7.54 4.02
N LEU A 63 -15.65 8.23 3.94
CA LEU A 63 -15.63 9.70 3.84
C LEU A 63 -16.33 10.19 2.58
N ALA A 64 -16.02 9.61 1.41
CA ALA A 64 -16.66 9.96 0.14
C ALA A 64 -18.18 9.69 0.19
N ALA A 65 -18.61 8.57 0.77
CA ALA A 65 -20.01 8.26 0.96
C ALA A 65 -20.72 9.28 1.87
N LEU A 66 -20.05 9.75 2.94
CA LEU A 66 -20.58 10.81 3.80
C LEU A 66 -20.72 12.14 3.04
N VAL A 67 -19.72 12.55 2.24
CA VAL A 67 -19.76 13.77 1.44
C VAL A 67 -20.94 13.73 0.45
N THR A 68 -21.11 12.62 -0.26
CA THR A 68 -22.22 12.42 -1.22
C THR A 68 -23.58 12.43 -0.50
N SER A 69 -23.70 11.74 0.64
CA SER A 69 -24.94 11.71 1.43
C SER A 69 -25.30 13.09 1.97
N PHE A 70 -24.30 13.84 2.44
CA PHE A 70 -24.50 15.20 2.92
C PHE A 70 -24.94 16.15 1.82
N SER A 71 -24.35 16.04 0.63
CA SER A 71 -24.74 16.80 -0.56
C SER A 71 -26.20 16.56 -0.96
N THR A 72 -26.64 15.31 -0.86
CA THR A 72 -28.05 14.94 -1.10
C THR A 72 -28.96 15.50 -0.01
N GLY A 73 -28.57 15.39 1.26
CA GLY A 73 -29.33 15.91 2.41
C GLY A 73 -29.50 17.43 2.41
N LEU A 74 -28.53 18.17 1.89
CA LEU A 74 -28.63 19.64 1.70
C LEU A 74 -29.52 20.02 0.50
N GLY A 75 -30.08 19.06 -0.24
CA GLY A 75 -30.90 19.32 -1.41
C GLY A 75 -30.11 19.80 -2.62
N LEU A 76 -28.77 19.69 -2.61
CA LEU A 76 -27.92 20.01 -3.75
C LEU A 76 -28.20 19.08 -4.94
N ILE A 77 -28.47 17.80 -4.64
CA ILE A 77 -28.91 16.79 -5.59
C ILE A 77 -30.39 16.51 -5.29
N ASN A 78 -31.29 17.05 -6.12
CA ASN A 78 -32.72 16.87 -5.93
C ASN A 78 -33.24 15.82 -6.90
N THR A 79 -33.94 14.81 -6.39
CA THR A 79 -34.61 13.78 -7.21
C THR A 79 -36.01 14.21 -7.64
N ASP A 80 -36.53 15.30 -7.10
CA ASP A 80 -37.83 15.83 -7.47
C ASP A 80 -37.71 16.80 -8.65
N SER A 81 -38.09 16.36 -9.82
CA SER A 81 -38.03 17.13 -11.07
C SER A 81 -38.80 18.47 -11.03
N ASN A 82 -39.76 18.62 -10.11
CA ASN A 82 -40.59 19.83 -9.97
C ASN A 82 -39.88 20.95 -9.18
N LYS A 83 -38.86 20.61 -8.37
CA LYS A 83 -38.16 21.60 -7.53
C LYS A 83 -36.89 22.17 -8.14
N GLY A 84 -36.46 21.61 -9.28
CA GLY A 84 -35.19 21.98 -9.91
C GLY A 84 -33.97 21.58 -9.07
N ASN A 85 -32.86 21.35 -9.71
CA ASN A 85 -31.58 21.12 -9.02
C ASN A 85 -30.96 22.46 -8.62
N VAL A 86 -30.45 22.55 -7.39
CA VAL A 86 -29.66 23.70 -6.94
C VAL A 86 -28.36 23.80 -7.73
N ILE A 87 -27.80 22.64 -8.10
CA ILE A 87 -26.59 22.55 -8.93
C ILE A 87 -26.94 22.04 -10.34
N PRO A 88 -26.24 22.49 -11.39
CA PRO A 88 -26.42 22.02 -12.76
C PRO A 88 -26.19 20.49 -12.86
N VAL A 89 -26.95 19.84 -13.76
CA VAL A 89 -26.87 18.38 -13.94
C VAL A 89 -25.46 17.88 -14.25
N TRP A 90 -24.66 18.65 -14.96
CA TRP A 90 -23.28 18.29 -15.28
C TRP A 90 -22.38 18.27 -14.03
N GLU A 91 -22.60 19.13 -13.03
CA GLU A 91 -21.85 19.10 -11.75
C GLU A 91 -22.20 17.86 -10.95
N VAL A 92 -23.49 17.46 -10.95
CA VAL A 92 -23.93 16.17 -10.35
C VAL A 92 -23.22 15.01 -11.03
N ALA A 93 -23.18 14.99 -12.36
CA ALA A 93 -22.50 13.94 -13.11
C ALA A 93 -21.00 13.85 -12.76
N VAL A 94 -20.33 15.01 -12.63
CA VAL A 94 -18.91 15.07 -12.19
C VAL A 94 -18.74 14.48 -10.80
N LEU A 95 -19.60 14.83 -9.83
CA LEU A 95 -19.53 14.28 -8.46
C LEU A 95 -19.68 12.77 -8.45
N VAL A 96 -20.66 12.24 -9.21
CA VAL A 96 -20.87 10.79 -9.30
C VAL A 96 -19.66 10.08 -9.92
N VAL A 97 -19.08 10.63 -10.99
CA VAL A 97 -17.90 10.07 -11.62
C VAL A 97 -16.71 10.07 -10.66
N VAL A 98 -16.47 11.18 -9.95
CA VAL A 98 -15.39 11.29 -8.96
C VAL A 98 -15.58 10.29 -7.82
N PHE A 99 -16.81 10.17 -7.28
CA PHE A 99 -17.13 9.19 -6.25
C PHE A 99 -16.84 7.75 -6.71
N VAL A 100 -17.26 7.38 -7.94
CA VAL A 100 -16.96 6.05 -8.50
C VAL A 100 -15.46 5.84 -8.64
N LEU A 101 -14.71 6.83 -9.10
CA LEU A 101 -13.24 6.74 -9.21
C LEU A 101 -12.57 6.55 -7.84
N ILE A 102 -13.00 7.30 -6.81
CA ILE A 102 -12.52 7.10 -5.43
C ILE A 102 -12.76 5.66 -4.99
N GLY A 103 -13.97 5.13 -5.23
CA GLY A 103 -14.31 3.75 -4.94
C GLY A 103 -13.41 2.75 -5.65
N LEU A 104 -13.17 2.92 -6.95
CA LEU A 104 -12.32 2.04 -7.76
C LEU A 104 -10.87 2.05 -7.29
N PHE A 105 -10.27 3.23 -7.06
CA PHE A 105 -8.90 3.32 -6.58
C PHE A 105 -8.75 2.79 -5.15
N SER A 106 -9.69 3.07 -4.27
CA SER A 106 -9.70 2.52 -2.90
C SER A 106 -9.87 1.00 -2.92
N MET A 107 -10.74 0.46 -3.78
CA MET A 107 -10.91 -0.98 -3.97
C MET A 107 -9.61 -1.62 -4.47
N ALA A 108 -8.88 -1.00 -5.41
CA ALA A 108 -7.60 -1.48 -5.90
C ALA A 108 -6.53 -1.58 -4.80
N VAL A 109 -6.58 -0.70 -3.78
CA VAL A 109 -5.71 -0.78 -2.60
C VAL A 109 -6.08 -1.95 -1.71
N VAL A 110 -7.39 -2.19 -1.49
CA VAL A 110 -7.90 -3.24 -0.57
C VAL A 110 -7.85 -4.62 -1.23
N TRP A 111 -7.87 -4.70 -2.55
CA TRP A 111 -7.98 -5.95 -3.30
C TRP A 111 -6.96 -7.00 -2.84
N PRO A 112 -7.37 -8.28 -2.66
CA PRO A 112 -6.46 -9.34 -2.31
C PRO A 112 -5.37 -9.50 -3.37
N SER A 113 -4.12 -9.63 -2.95
CA SER A 113 -2.99 -9.92 -3.84
C SER A 113 -2.07 -10.91 -3.17
N PRO A 114 -1.30 -11.68 -3.92
CA PRO A 114 -0.29 -12.57 -3.38
C PRO A 114 0.79 -11.73 -2.69
N PHE A 115 0.73 -11.69 -1.36
CA PHE A 115 1.69 -11.00 -0.51
C PHE A 115 2.47 -12.04 0.29
N ILE A 116 3.79 -11.93 0.28
CA ILE A 116 4.67 -12.86 0.96
C ILE A 116 4.83 -12.41 2.41
N PHE A 117 4.27 -13.16 3.35
CA PHE A 117 4.27 -12.83 4.78
C PHE A 117 5.48 -13.40 5.53
N GLY A 118 6.10 -14.43 5.00
CA GLY A 118 7.22 -15.10 5.63
C GLY A 118 7.55 -16.44 4.97
N PRO A 119 8.57 -17.14 5.50
CA PRO A 119 8.95 -18.44 5.00
C PRO A 119 7.85 -19.48 5.27
N ASN A 120 7.72 -20.44 4.36
CA ASN A 120 6.78 -21.54 4.51
C ASN A 120 7.33 -22.57 5.51
N PRO A 121 6.69 -22.82 6.67
CA PRO A 121 7.17 -23.77 7.67
C PRO A 121 7.32 -25.20 7.13
N THR A 122 6.46 -25.58 6.18
CA THR A 122 6.49 -26.91 5.57
C THR A 122 7.76 -27.12 4.77
N GLU A 123 8.25 -26.10 4.08
CA GLU A 123 9.52 -26.16 3.34
C GLU A 123 10.71 -26.26 4.29
N ILE A 124 10.70 -25.52 5.39
CA ILE A 124 11.76 -25.57 6.41
C ILE A 124 11.89 -27.01 6.96
N LEU A 125 10.76 -27.62 7.35
CA LEU A 125 10.74 -29.01 7.83
C LEU A 125 11.19 -30.00 6.76
N ARG A 126 10.82 -29.78 5.52
CA ARG A 126 11.26 -30.62 4.39
C ARG A 126 12.77 -30.58 4.22
N TRP A 127 13.40 -29.40 4.25
CA TRP A 127 14.84 -29.26 4.14
C TRP A 127 15.57 -29.88 5.33
N HIS A 128 15.04 -29.76 6.54
CA HIS A 128 15.58 -30.43 7.72
C HIS A 128 15.55 -31.96 7.53
N ASN A 129 14.46 -32.52 7.03
CA ASN A 129 14.33 -33.96 6.78
C ASN A 129 15.27 -34.48 5.69
N PHE A 130 15.70 -33.61 4.76
CA PHE A 130 16.75 -33.92 3.78
C PHE A 130 18.17 -33.87 4.34
N GLY A 131 18.36 -33.60 5.64
CA GLY A 131 19.65 -33.62 6.31
C GLY A 131 20.46 -32.31 6.11
N LEU A 132 19.85 -31.21 5.65
CA LEU A 132 20.51 -29.93 5.61
C LEU A 132 20.75 -29.42 7.05
N ASN A 133 21.92 -28.83 7.28
CA ASN A 133 22.22 -28.20 8.55
C ASN A 133 21.41 -26.89 8.74
N GLU A 134 21.28 -26.46 9.99
CA GLU A 134 20.48 -25.27 10.34
C GLU A 134 20.94 -24.01 9.61
N ASP A 135 22.26 -23.81 9.48
CA ASP A 135 22.81 -22.61 8.82
C ASP A 135 22.48 -22.57 7.33
N ALA A 136 22.51 -23.72 6.64
CA ALA A 136 22.14 -23.81 5.24
C ALA A 136 20.64 -23.52 5.05
N ILE A 137 19.79 -24.06 5.92
CA ILE A 137 18.35 -23.79 5.90
C ILE A 137 18.09 -22.31 6.15
N ARG A 138 18.73 -21.74 7.17
CA ARG A 138 18.58 -20.32 7.53
C ARG A 138 19.03 -19.40 6.39
N LYS A 139 20.15 -19.69 5.76
CA LYS A 139 20.64 -18.94 4.58
C LYS A 139 19.61 -18.99 3.45
N TYR A 140 19.15 -20.18 3.06
CA TYR A 140 18.16 -20.35 1.99
C TYR A 140 16.85 -19.59 2.29
N VAL A 141 16.36 -19.71 3.53
CA VAL A 141 15.13 -19.01 3.97
C VAL A 141 15.33 -17.49 3.89
N THR A 142 16.48 -16.98 4.32
CA THR A 142 16.82 -15.55 4.26
C THR A 142 16.83 -15.05 2.82
N GLU A 143 17.45 -15.79 1.90
CA GLU A 143 17.45 -15.43 0.47
C GLU A 143 16.03 -15.36 -0.11
N LYS A 144 15.17 -16.30 0.24
CA LYS A 144 13.75 -16.31 -0.17
C LYS A 144 12.96 -15.16 0.46
N MET A 145 13.25 -14.79 1.69
CA MET A 145 12.65 -13.62 2.34
C MET A 145 13.06 -12.32 1.63
N ILE A 146 14.33 -12.17 1.25
CA ILE A 146 14.83 -11.00 0.52
C ILE A 146 14.14 -10.88 -0.84
N GLU A 147 14.00 -12.00 -1.58
CA GLU A 147 13.25 -12.03 -2.83
C GLU A 147 11.79 -11.58 -2.62
N GLY A 148 11.13 -12.10 -1.59
CA GLY A 148 9.77 -11.73 -1.21
C GLY A 148 9.62 -10.26 -0.83
N ILE A 149 10.60 -9.69 -0.12
CA ILE A 149 10.65 -8.27 0.24
C ILE A 149 10.61 -7.40 -1.03
N GLY A 150 11.43 -7.73 -2.04
CA GLY A 150 11.46 -6.99 -3.29
C GLY A 150 10.14 -7.05 -4.06
N GLN A 151 9.47 -8.20 -4.09
CA GLN A 151 8.15 -8.34 -4.70
C GLN A 151 7.08 -7.53 -3.96
N ASN A 152 7.07 -7.61 -2.64
CA ASN A 152 6.13 -6.88 -1.79
C ASN A 152 6.32 -5.36 -1.91
N GLU A 153 7.55 -4.87 -2.00
CA GLU A 153 7.84 -3.44 -2.13
C GLU A 153 7.20 -2.84 -3.39
N ARG A 154 7.27 -3.56 -4.52
CA ARG A 154 6.63 -3.12 -5.75
C ARG A 154 5.10 -3.01 -5.59
N LEU A 155 4.48 -4.00 -4.92
CA LEU A 155 3.04 -3.99 -4.65
C LEU A 155 2.64 -2.86 -3.70
N ILE A 156 3.41 -2.64 -2.63
CA ILE A 156 3.17 -1.55 -1.68
C ILE A 156 3.25 -0.20 -2.39
N ARG A 157 4.28 0.02 -3.22
CA ARG A 157 4.47 1.26 -3.97
C ARG A 157 3.30 1.54 -4.92
N LEU A 158 2.85 0.54 -5.67
CA LEU A 158 1.71 0.67 -6.56
C LEU A 158 0.43 1.06 -5.80
N ARG A 159 0.18 0.39 -4.68
CA ARG A 159 -0.99 0.68 -3.83
C ARG A 159 -0.91 2.05 -3.15
N ALA A 160 0.28 2.47 -2.77
CA ALA A 160 0.49 3.82 -2.26
C ALA A 160 0.14 4.89 -3.30
N VAL A 161 0.46 4.66 -4.58
CA VAL A 161 0.05 5.56 -5.68
C VAL A 161 -1.46 5.59 -5.82
N TYR A 162 -2.13 4.44 -5.83
CA TYR A 162 -3.60 4.39 -5.91
C TYR A 162 -4.26 5.10 -4.73
N PHE A 163 -3.71 4.92 -3.53
CA PHE A 163 -4.17 5.62 -2.34
C PHE A 163 -4.01 7.15 -2.45
N GLN A 164 -2.86 7.62 -2.98
CA GLN A 164 -2.62 9.04 -3.21
C GLN A 164 -3.62 9.63 -4.21
N ILE A 165 -3.89 8.92 -5.32
CA ILE A 165 -4.89 9.34 -6.30
C ILE A 165 -6.28 9.45 -5.64
N ALA A 166 -6.66 8.45 -4.83
CA ALA A 166 -7.94 8.48 -4.12
C ALA A 166 -8.05 9.67 -3.16
N ILE A 167 -6.98 10.02 -2.44
CA ILE A 167 -6.94 11.22 -1.58
C ILE A 167 -7.17 12.50 -2.40
N VAL A 168 -6.45 12.67 -3.52
CA VAL A 168 -6.58 13.85 -4.37
C VAL A 168 -8.01 13.99 -4.91
N LEU A 169 -8.60 12.88 -5.35
CA LEU A 169 -9.99 12.87 -5.82
C LEU A 169 -10.98 13.22 -4.70
N THR A 170 -10.76 12.73 -3.48
CA THR A 170 -11.62 13.08 -2.33
C THR A 170 -11.53 14.57 -1.98
N ILE A 171 -10.33 15.16 -2.02
CA ILE A 171 -10.15 16.61 -1.83
C ILE A 171 -10.87 17.38 -2.92
N PHE A 172 -10.77 16.92 -4.17
CA PHE A 172 -11.46 17.54 -5.30
C PHE A 172 -12.99 17.46 -5.14
N GLU A 173 -13.53 16.30 -4.74
CA GLU A 173 -14.95 16.10 -4.46
C GLU A 173 -15.47 17.12 -3.43
N VAL A 174 -14.76 17.23 -2.29
CA VAL A 174 -15.11 18.20 -1.24
C VAL A 174 -15.06 19.63 -1.77
N ALA A 175 -14.04 19.99 -2.55
CA ALA A 175 -13.90 21.32 -3.13
C ALA A 175 -15.08 21.67 -4.06
N VAL A 176 -15.51 20.72 -4.91
CA VAL A 176 -16.68 20.92 -5.81
C VAL A 176 -17.94 21.15 -4.99
N VAL A 177 -18.18 20.34 -3.94
CA VAL A 177 -19.34 20.53 -3.06
C VAL A 177 -19.32 21.90 -2.36
N VAL A 178 -18.17 22.32 -1.83
CA VAL A 178 -18.03 23.62 -1.18
C VAL A 178 -18.34 24.76 -2.16
N VAL A 179 -17.80 24.70 -3.38
CA VAL A 179 -18.07 25.73 -4.42
C VAL A 179 -19.54 25.74 -4.81
N ALA A 180 -20.19 24.58 -4.89
CA ALA A 180 -21.60 24.48 -5.23
C ALA A 180 -22.55 25.10 -4.17
N VAL A 181 -22.11 25.16 -2.91
CA VAL A 181 -22.89 25.76 -1.80
C VAL A 181 -22.67 27.28 -1.67
N LEU A 182 -21.60 27.82 -2.25
CA LEU A 182 -21.36 29.28 -2.17
C LEU A 182 -22.47 30.05 -2.88
N PRO A 183 -23.00 31.12 -2.23
CA PRO A 183 -24.03 31.96 -2.85
C PRO A 183 -23.48 32.57 -4.15
N LYS A 184 -24.24 32.41 -5.24
CA LYS A 184 -23.98 33.03 -6.54
C LYS A 184 -24.60 34.41 -6.58
#